data_46e4165df57e9aa3819e81ad856dc748
#
_entry.id   46e4165df57e9aa3819e81ad856dc748
#
_cell.length_a   1.000
_cell.length_b   1.000
_cell.length_c   1.000
_cell.angle_alpha   90.00
_cell.angle_beta   90.00
_cell.angle_gamma   90.00
#
_symmetry.space_group_name_H-M   'P 1'
#
loop_
_entity.id
_entity.type
_entity.pdbx_description
1 polymer ?
#
loop_
_entity_poly.entity_id
_entity_poly.type
_entity_poly.pdbx_seq_one_letter_code
_entity_poly.pdbx_strand_id
1 'polypeptide(L)'
;MFSFGVLRIYWYGFFIVLGVFLGLLVVLFLAKKYRIEKNDILDLSFYLFVFGVIGARVYDIFLEWQYYLKHPLDTLKIWEGGLAIHGGILAGILVIYFFIKKKKIKGLVGQSLLEKFFSLSSLVVVGVSLGQTIGRWGNYFNQELFGRPTNVAWGIYIDPINRPLEYLYSSWFHPTFLYESIGCLIIFLILISCHWIFLKKKKNGFKSNVLIVSLYLILYSVLRFSLEFVRIDFAPTFLGWRWPQIMSLLLILITIWFNIKIHFQEKLKYINKNNYEK
;
A
#
# COMPACT_ATOMS: atom_id res chain seq x y z
N MET A 1 -17.88 -17.87 0.57
CA MET A 1 -18.22 -17.74 2.00
C MET A 1 -18.14 -19.11 2.64
N PHE A 2 -17.41 -19.27 3.74
CA PHE A 2 -17.48 -20.47 4.57
C PHE A 2 -18.39 -20.20 5.77
N SER A 3 -19.29 -21.12 6.07
CA SER A 3 -20.15 -21.01 7.26
C SER A 3 -19.86 -22.18 8.21
N PHE A 4 -19.44 -21.85 9.43
CA PHE A 4 -19.34 -22.79 10.55
C PHE A 4 -20.39 -22.39 11.59
N GLY A 5 -21.59 -22.93 11.49
CA GLY A 5 -22.70 -22.54 12.35
C GLY A 5 -23.06 -21.06 12.23
N VAL A 6 -22.88 -20.30 13.31
CA VAL A 6 -23.18 -18.84 13.37
C VAL A 6 -22.08 -17.98 12.74
N LEU A 7 -20.85 -18.52 12.60
CA LEU A 7 -19.71 -17.80 12.05
C LEU A 7 -19.72 -17.84 10.51
N ARG A 8 -19.79 -16.67 9.90
CA ARG A 8 -19.68 -16.48 8.46
C ARG A 8 -18.33 -15.82 8.13
N ILE A 9 -17.44 -16.57 7.49
CA ILE A 9 -16.13 -16.07 7.05
C ILE A 9 -16.22 -15.69 5.58
N TYR A 10 -16.07 -14.42 5.31
CA TYR A 10 -16.00 -13.90 3.94
C TYR A 10 -14.60 -14.11 3.37
N TRP A 11 -14.50 -14.57 2.13
CA TRP A 11 -13.25 -14.75 1.42
C TRP A 11 -12.39 -13.48 1.42
N TYR A 12 -13.01 -12.34 1.29
CA TYR A 12 -12.31 -11.05 1.31
C TYR A 12 -11.52 -10.84 2.61
N GLY A 13 -12.17 -11.04 3.75
CA GLY A 13 -11.51 -10.96 5.06
C GLY A 13 -10.38 -12.00 5.22
N PHE A 14 -10.60 -13.22 4.72
CA PHE A 14 -9.56 -14.25 4.73
C PHE A 14 -8.30 -13.83 3.97
N PHE A 15 -8.44 -13.32 2.73
CA PHE A 15 -7.29 -12.89 1.94
C PHE A 15 -6.59 -11.65 2.50
N ILE A 16 -7.33 -10.73 3.14
CA ILE A 16 -6.70 -9.60 3.85
C ILE A 16 -5.86 -10.11 5.02
N VAL A 17 -6.40 -10.96 5.88
CA VAL A 17 -5.66 -11.51 7.03
C VAL A 17 -4.45 -12.31 6.58
N LEU A 18 -4.59 -13.15 5.56
CA LEU A 18 -3.50 -13.91 4.96
C LEU A 18 -2.42 -12.98 4.40
N GLY A 19 -2.82 -11.92 3.69
CA GLY A 19 -1.89 -10.92 3.14
C GLY A 19 -1.11 -10.18 4.22
N VAL A 20 -1.78 -9.75 5.29
CA VAL A 20 -1.15 -9.11 6.45
C VAL A 20 -0.19 -10.07 7.15
N PHE A 21 -0.60 -11.32 7.36
CA PHE A 21 0.23 -12.33 8.03
C PHE A 21 1.50 -12.64 7.22
N LEU A 22 1.38 -12.93 5.94
CA LEU A 22 2.54 -13.23 5.08
C LEU A 22 3.42 -11.99 4.87
N GLY A 23 2.83 -10.81 4.73
CA GLY A 23 3.56 -9.54 4.70
C GLY A 23 4.38 -9.32 5.98
N LEU A 24 3.79 -9.56 7.15
CA LEU A 24 4.48 -9.48 8.44
C LEU A 24 5.65 -10.46 8.53
N LEU A 25 5.49 -11.70 8.09
CA LEU A 25 6.57 -12.69 8.10
C LEU A 25 7.77 -12.22 7.28
N VAL A 26 7.53 -11.65 6.09
CA VAL A 26 8.59 -11.09 5.24
C VAL A 26 9.26 -9.89 5.91
N VAL A 27 8.49 -8.98 6.51
CA VAL A 27 9.04 -7.82 7.24
C VAL A 27 9.90 -8.28 8.41
N LEU A 28 9.47 -9.27 9.20
CA LEU A 28 10.24 -9.85 10.31
C LEU A 28 11.56 -10.48 9.82
N PHE A 29 11.50 -11.20 8.69
CA PHE A 29 12.68 -11.81 8.10
C PHE A 29 13.70 -10.74 7.66
N LEU A 30 13.25 -9.67 6.98
CA LEU A 30 14.12 -8.57 6.57
C LEU A 30 14.65 -7.80 7.78
N ALA A 31 13.81 -7.47 8.76
CA ALA A 31 14.16 -6.73 9.97
C ALA A 31 15.32 -7.40 10.73
N LYS A 32 15.32 -8.73 10.83
CA LYS A 32 16.44 -9.51 11.40
C LYS A 32 17.76 -9.23 10.69
N LYS A 33 17.75 -9.05 9.35
CA LYS A 33 18.96 -8.71 8.57
C LYS A 33 19.48 -7.31 8.87
N TYR A 34 18.59 -6.38 9.24
CA TYR A 34 18.90 -5.02 9.66
C TYR A 34 19.15 -4.88 11.17
N ARG A 35 19.19 -5.98 11.92
CA ARG A 35 19.37 -6.03 13.38
C ARG A 35 18.29 -5.28 14.16
N ILE A 36 17.10 -5.19 13.59
CA ILE A 36 15.91 -4.66 14.27
C ILE A 36 15.26 -5.80 15.05
N GLU A 37 14.89 -5.55 16.30
CA GLU A 37 14.31 -6.56 17.17
C GLU A 37 12.91 -6.97 16.70
N LYS A 38 12.59 -8.26 16.83
CA LYS A 38 11.29 -8.83 16.45
C LYS A 38 10.13 -8.09 17.13
N ASN A 39 10.28 -7.79 18.42
CA ASN A 39 9.23 -7.15 19.21
C ASN A 39 8.94 -5.73 18.70
N ASP A 40 9.95 -4.98 18.22
CA ASP A 40 9.76 -3.66 17.64
C ASP A 40 8.89 -3.72 16.37
N ILE A 41 9.09 -4.74 15.54
CA ILE A 41 8.30 -4.94 14.33
C ILE A 41 6.88 -5.40 14.67
N LEU A 42 6.71 -6.30 15.65
CA LEU A 42 5.38 -6.74 16.09
C LEU A 42 4.57 -5.58 16.65
N ASP A 43 5.17 -4.75 17.52
CA ASP A 43 4.53 -3.56 18.06
C ASP A 43 4.15 -2.57 16.95
N LEU A 44 5.10 -2.29 16.03
CA LEU A 44 4.83 -1.41 14.89
C LEU A 44 3.69 -1.94 14.03
N SER A 45 3.69 -3.23 13.73
CA SER A 45 2.65 -3.88 12.91
C SER A 45 1.29 -3.84 13.59
N PHE A 46 1.23 -4.04 14.90
CA PHE A 46 0.01 -3.89 15.69
C PHE A 46 -0.53 -2.47 15.60
N TYR A 47 0.31 -1.45 15.83
CA TYR A 47 -0.12 -0.06 15.72
C TYR A 47 -0.53 0.32 14.28
N LEU A 48 0.20 -0.15 13.27
CA LEU A 48 -0.16 0.08 11.86
C LEU A 48 -1.53 -0.52 11.53
N PHE A 49 -1.82 -1.72 12.03
CA PHE A 49 -3.11 -2.37 11.82
C PHE A 49 -4.25 -1.60 12.52
N VAL A 50 -4.12 -1.38 13.83
CA VAL A 50 -5.17 -0.73 14.61
C VAL A 50 -5.45 0.69 14.13
N PHE A 51 -4.41 1.53 14.07
CA PHE A 51 -4.59 2.92 13.66
C PHE A 51 -4.82 3.07 12.15
N GLY A 52 -4.36 2.12 11.34
CA GLY A 52 -4.68 2.05 9.92
C GLY A 52 -6.17 1.86 9.67
N VAL A 53 -6.82 0.94 10.40
CA VAL A 53 -8.27 0.74 10.34
C VAL A 53 -9.03 1.96 10.86
N ILE A 54 -8.62 2.52 12.00
CA ILE A 54 -9.23 3.73 12.56
C ILE A 54 -9.11 4.90 11.57
N GLY A 55 -7.92 5.13 11.02
CA GLY A 55 -7.69 6.21 10.06
C GLY A 55 -8.50 6.04 8.78
N ALA A 56 -8.60 4.81 8.27
CA ALA A 56 -9.42 4.49 7.10
C ALA A 56 -10.91 4.81 7.36
N ARG A 57 -11.41 4.49 8.57
CA ARG A 57 -12.79 4.78 8.97
C ARG A 57 -13.03 6.27 9.17
N VAL A 58 -12.14 6.96 9.88
CA VAL A 58 -12.24 8.41 10.10
C VAL A 58 -12.27 9.16 8.77
N TYR A 59 -11.43 8.77 7.80
CA TYR A 59 -11.42 9.42 6.49
C TYR A 59 -12.71 9.15 5.72
N ASP A 60 -13.26 7.96 5.79
CA ASP A 60 -14.54 7.60 5.18
C ASP A 60 -15.70 8.42 5.78
N ILE A 61 -15.72 8.58 7.11
CA ILE A 61 -16.68 9.45 7.80
C ILE A 61 -16.61 10.90 7.28
N PHE A 62 -15.42 11.41 7.00
CA PHE A 62 -15.26 12.74 6.39
C PHE A 62 -15.81 12.82 4.97
N LEU A 63 -15.64 11.77 4.17
CA LEU A 63 -16.16 11.73 2.80
C LEU A 63 -17.69 11.67 2.76
N GLU A 64 -18.26 10.83 3.63
CA GLU A 64 -19.70 10.55 3.68
C GLU A 64 -20.36 11.20 4.92
N TRP A 65 -19.87 12.37 5.35
CA TRP A 65 -20.28 13.02 6.61
C TRP A 65 -21.80 13.23 6.73
N GLN A 66 -22.47 13.52 5.61
CA GLN A 66 -23.94 13.70 5.59
C GLN A 66 -24.71 12.42 5.91
N TYR A 67 -24.19 11.26 5.51
CA TYR A 67 -24.74 9.96 5.85
C TYR A 67 -24.55 9.67 7.35
N TYR A 68 -23.31 9.82 7.84
CA TYR A 68 -22.98 9.50 9.24
C TYR A 68 -23.61 10.44 10.26
N LEU A 69 -23.93 11.68 9.89
CA LEU A 69 -24.73 12.56 10.73
C LEU A 69 -26.15 12.03 10.96
N LYS A 70 -26.74 11.36 9.97
CA LYS A 70 -28.08 10.76 10.09
C LYS A 70 -28.04 9.37 10.73
N HIS A 71 -26.91 8.68 10.64
CA HIS A 71 -26.70 7.31 11.13
C HIS A 71 -25.43 7.21 11.99
N PRO A 72 -25.37 7.86 13.17
CA PRO A 72 -24.13 7.96 13.95
C PRO A 72 -23.61 6.63 14.47
N LEU A 73 -24.48 5.65 14.74
CA LEU A 73 -24.06 4.31 15.17
C LEU A 73 -23.32 3.53 14.08
N ASP A 74 -23.55 3.85 12.80
CA ASP A 74 -22.90 3.19 11.69
C ASP A 74 -21.41 3.55 11.63
N THR A 75 -20.98 4.62 12.29
CA THR A 75 -19.54 4.96 12.43
C THR A 75 -18.71 3.83 13.07
N LEU A 76 -19.32 3.00 13.90
CA LEU A 76 -18.66 1.88 14.59
C LEU A 76 -18.72 0.58 13.80
N LYS A 77 -19.59 0.46 12.79
CA LYS A 77 -19.81 -0.76 12.03
C LYS A 77 -18.78 -0.94 10.91
N ILE A 78 -17.51 -1.15 11.29
CA ILE A 78 -16.40 -1.35 10.33
C ILE A 78 -16.55 -2.62 9.47
N TRP A 79 -17.35 -3.58 9.93
CA TRP A 79 -17.62 -4.85 9.22
C TRP A 79 -18.62 -4.71 8.05
N GLU A 80 -19.34 -3.59 7.96
CA GLU A 80 -20.24 -3.27 6.84
C GLU A 80 -19.51 -2.56 5.68
N GLY A 81 -18.20 -2.30 5.83
CA GLY A 81 -17.40 -1.56 4.85
C GLY A 81 -17.16 -0.12 5.24
N GLY A 82 -16.95 0.78 4.27
CA GLY A 82 -16.65 2.20 4.54
C GLY A 82 -15.26 2.38 5.16
N LEU A 83 -14.24 1.89 4.46
CA LEU A 83 -12.83 2.01 4.84
C LEU A 83 -12.04 2.65 3.69
N ALA A 84 -11.79 3.95 3.79
CA ALA A 84 -11.05 4.69 2.76
C ALA A 84 -9.53 4.49 2.91
N ILE A 85 -8.90 3.94 1.88
CA ILE A 85 -7.47 3.61 1.86
C ILE A 85 -6.57 4.82 2.17
N HIS A 86 -6.94 6.01 1.73
CA HIS A 86 -6.17 7.23 1.96
C HIS A 86 -6.02 7.55 3.45
N GLY A 87 -7.08 7.34 4.24
CA GLY A 87 -7.04 7.49 5.68
C GLY A 87 -6.11 6.48 6.35
N GLY A 88 -6.12 5.23 5.88
CA GLY A 88 -5.19 4.20 6.36
C GLY A 88 -3.72 4.52 6.08
N ILE A 89 -3.41 5.06 4.89
CA ILE A 89 -2.06 5.49 4.53
C ILE A 89 -1.59 6.65 5.40
N LEU A 90 -2.42 7.69 5.57
CA LEU A 90 -2.08 8.85 6.41
C LEU A 90 -1.84 8.42 7.86
N ALA A 91 -2.71 7.58 8.41
CA ALA A 91 -2.55 7.02 9.75
C ALA A 91 -1.26 6.19 9.85
N GLY A 92 -0.95 5.37 8.85
CA GLY A 92 0.28 4.58 8.81
C GLY A 92 1.55 5.44 8.84
N ILE A 93 1.59 6.54 8.10
CA ILE A 93 2.68 7.52 8.12
C ILE A 93 2.84 8.13 9.53
N LEU A 94 1.73 8.54 10.14
CA LEU A 94 1.73 9.10 11.50
C LEU A 94 2.18 8.06 12.53
N VAL A 95 1.73 6.82 12.42
CA VAL A 95 2.15 5.71 13.30
C VAL A 95 3.66 5.52 13.24
N ILE A 96 4.25 5.39 12.05
CA ILE A 96 5.71 5.25 11.91
C ILE A 96 6.42 6.44 12.54
N TYR A 97 5.97 7.67 12.26
CA TYR A 97 6.56 8.89 12.81
C TYR A 97 6.54 8.91 14.35
N PHE A 98 5.38 8.67 14.98
CA PHE A 98 5.28 8.67 16.44
C PHE A 98 6.01 7.48 17.07
N PHE A 99 6.00 6.32 16.43
CA PHE A 99 6.69 5.13 16.91
C PHE A 99 8.21 5.37 17.03
N ILE A 100 8.86 5.90 15.98
CA ILE A 100 10.30 6.20 16.00
C ILE A 100 10.67 7.34 16.95
N LYS A 101 9.71 8.23 17.24
CA LYS A 101 9.94 9.35 18.17
C LYS A 101 9.87 8.90 19.62
N LYS A 102 8.98 7.96 19.95
CA LYS A 102 8.75 7.48 21.31
C LYS A 102 9.64 6.28 21.67
N LYS A 103 9.98 5.41 20.72
CA LYS A 103 10.70 4.17 20.97
C LYS A 103 12.14 4.19 20.46
N LYS A 104 13.09 3.80 21.32
CA LYS A 104 14.49 3.58 20.92
C LYS A 104 14.59 2.20 20.26
N ILE A 105 14.75 2.17 18.94
CA ILE A 105 14.87 0.93 18.16
C ILE A 105 16.36 0.60 18.05
N LYS A 106 16.77 -0.56 18.56
CA LYS A 106 18.18 -0.96 18.72
C LYS A 106 18.98 -0.89 17.42
N GLY A 107 18.44 -1.43 16.33
CA GLY A 107 19.09 -1.41 15.01
C GLY A 107 19.18 -0.05 14.32
N LEU A 108 18.53 1.00 14.88
CA LEU A 108 18.43 2.34 14.30
C LEU A 108 19.04 3.42 15.21
N VAL A 109 19.84 3.02 16.22
CA VAL A 109 20.53 3.97 17.13
C VAL A 109 21.54 4.80 16.32
N GLY A 110 21.62 6.10 16.62
CA GLY A 110 22.52 7.05 15.92
C GLY A 110 21.98 7.59 14.59
N GLN A 111 20.87 7.07 14.08
CA GLN A 111 20.20 7.61 12.88
C GLN A 111 19.33 8.83 13.23
N SER A 112 19.25 9.78 12.30
CA SER A 112 18.28 10.88 12.36
C SER A 112 16.84 10.37 12.28
N LEU A 113 15.88 11.22 12.64
CA LEU A 113 14.46 10.88 12.58
C LEU A 113 14.03 10.46 11.16
N LEU A 114 14.51 11.19 10.15
CA LEU A 114 14.20 10.91 8.75
C LEU A 114 14.82 9.58 8.29
N GLU A 115 16.05 9.27 8.68
CA GLU A 115 16.70 7.99 8.37
C GLU A 115 15.93 6.81 8.99
N LYS A 116 15.53 6.93 10.26
CA LYS A 116 14.70 5.90 10.94
C LYS A 116 13.37 5.71 10.22
N PHE A 117 12.72 6.82 9.82
CA PHE A 117 11.45 6.77 9.09
C PHE A 117 11.58 5.97 7.80
N PHE A 118 12.56 6.30 6.96
CA PHE A 118 12.77 5.56 5.70
C PHE A 118 13.27 4.13 5.93
N SER A 119 14.02 3.87 7.00
CA SER A 119 14.46 2.51 7.34
C SER A 119 13.25 1.60 7.65
N LEU A 120 12.31 2.05 8.46
CA LEU A 120 11.09 1.27 8.73
C LEU A 120 10.15 1.23 7.53
N SER A 121 9.94 2.36 6.86
CA SER A 121 9.08 2.44 5.67
C SER A 121 9.56 1.51 4.56
N SER A 122 10.88 1.38 4.33
CA SER A 122 11.43 0.48 3.32
C SER A 122 11.11 -0.99 3.59
N LEU A 123 11.01 -1.40 4.85
CA LEU A 123 10.57 -2.75 5.23
C LEU A 123 9.05 -2.91 5.06
N VAL A 124 8.29 -1.91 5.53
CA VAL A 124 6.83 -1.92 5.49
C VAL A 124 6.31 -2.02 4.06
N VAL A 125 6.86 -1.27 3.09
CA VAL A 125 6.39 -1.29 1.69
C VAL A 125 6.58 -2.65 1.02
N VAL A 126 7.57 -3.45 1.43
CA VAL A 126 7.74 -4.83 0.97
C VAL A 126 6.59 -5.70 1.47
N GLY A 127 6.25 -5.60 2.76
CA GLY A 127 5.11 -6.32 3.32
C GLY A 127 3.78 -5.89 2.71
N VAL A 128 3.61 -4.58 2.48
CA VAL A 128 2.41 -4.01 1.84
C VAL A 128 2.25 -4.52 0.41
N SER A 129 3.31 -4.55 -0.40
CA SER A 129 3.23 -5.04 -1.80
C SER A 129 2.85 -6.52 -1.88
N LEU A 130 3.35 -7.36 -0.96
CA LEU A 130 2.92 -8.76 -0.85
C LEU A 130 1.47 -8.87 -0.36
N GLY A 131 1.09 -8.06 0.63
CA GLY A 131 -0.28 -7.99 1.13
C GLY A 131 -1.27 -7.57 0.03
N GLN A 132 -0.92 -6.60 -0.82
CA GLN A 132 -1.70 -6.21 -1.98
C GLN A 132 -1.85 -7.36 -3.00
N THR A 133 -0.75 -8.06 -3.31
CA THR A 133 -0.77 -9.23 -4.19
C THR A 133 -1.83 -10.25 -3.77
N ILE A 134 -1.86 -10.57 -2.47
CA ILE A 134 -2.76 -11.59 -1.92
C ILE A 134 -4.18 -11.02 -1.74
N GLY A 135 -4.30 -9.80 -1.25
CA GLY A 135 -5.58 -9.16 -0.97
C GLY A 135 -6.47 -9.00 -2.20
N ARG A 136 -5.88 -8.83 -3.40
CA ARG A 136 -6.64 -8.72 -4.67
C ARG A 136 -7.44 -9.97 -5.01
N TRP A 137 -7.08 -11.13 -4.50
CA TRP A 137 -7.89 -12.34 -4.66
C TRP A 137 -9.24 -12.25 -3.93
N GLY A 138 -9.32 -11.44 -2.86
CA GLY A 138 -10.60 -11.13 -2.23
C GLY A 138 -11.61 -10.48 -3.19
N ASN A 139 -11.15 -9.58 -4.07
CA ASN A 139 -12.00 -8.95 -5.08
C ASN A 139 -12.56 -9.97 -6.10
N TYR A 140 -11.77 -10.98 -6.46
CA TYR A 140 -12.25 -12.07 -7.32
C TYR A 140 -13.44 -12.81 -6.70
N PHE A 141 -13.31 -13.22 -5.45
CA PHE A 141 -14.36 -13.96 -4.76
C PHE A 141 -15.61 -13.13 -4.45
N ASN A 142 -15.45 -11.81 -4.34
CA ASN A 142 -16.56 -10.88 -4.20
C ASN A 142 -17.15 -10.45 -5.56
N GLN A 143 -16.52 -10.84 -6.67
CA GLN A 143 -16.89 -10.39 -8.02
C GLN A 143 -17.00 -8.87 -8.12
N GLU A 144 -15.97 -8.16 -7.62
CA GLU A 144 -15.90 -6.70 -7.59
C GLU A 144 -14.62 -6.18 -8.26
N LEU A 145 -14.59 -4.89 -8.63
CA LEU A 145 -13.42 -4.21 -9.20
C LEU A 145 -12.87 -4.89 -10.46
N PHE A 146 -13.73 -5.48 -11.28
CA PHE A 146 -13.37 -6.02 -12.59
C PHE A 146 -13.33 -4.93 -13.67
N GLY A 147 -12.82 -5.25 -14.85
CA GLY A 147 -12.65 -4.32 -15.95
C GLY A 147 -13.78 -4.38 -16.98
N ARG A 148 -13.55 -3.76 -18.15
CA ARG A 148 -14.50 -3.73 -19.27
C ARG A 148 -14.84 -5.14 -19.75
N PRO A 149 -16.01 -5.34 -20.41
CA PRO A 149 -16.33 -6.58 -21.12
C PRO A 149 -15.21 -6.98 -22.09
N THR A 150 -14.98 -8.29 -22.23
CA THR A 150 -13.87 -8.80 -23.03
C THR A 150 -14.15 -10.19 -23.60
N ASN A 151 -13.46 -10.51 -24.71
CA ASN A 151 -13.45 -11.83 -25.32
C ASN A 151 -12.09 -12.53 -25.17
N VAL A 152 -11.18 -12.02 -24.32
CA VAL A 152 -9.88 -12.67 -24.10
C VAL A 152 -10.07 -14.02 -23.40
N ALA A 153 -9.18 -14.98 -23.68
CA ALA A 153 -9.27 -16.34 -23.15
C ALA A 153 -9.20 -16.41 -21.61
N TRP A 154 -8.60 -15.42 -20.96
CA TRP A 154 -8.49 -15.33 -19.50
C TRP A 154 -9.49 -14.35 -18.87
N GLY A 155 -10.55 -13.96 -19.61
CA GLY A 155 -11.68 -13.22 -19.05
C GLY A 155 -12.33 -14.00 -17.91
N ILE A 156 -12.92 -13.28 -16.95
CA ILE A 156 -13.66 -13.90 -15.85
C ILE A 156 -15.16 -13.71 -16.03
N TYR A 157 -15.90 -14.75 -15.66
CA TYR A 157 -17.36 -14.67 -15.62
C TYR A 157 -17.80 -13.88 -14.38
N ILE A 158 -18.73 -12.96 -14.57
CA ILE A 158 -19.36 -12.20 -13.49
C ILE A 158 -20.86 -12.52 -13.46
N ASP A 159 -21.39 -12.85 -12.29
CA ASP A 159 -22.79 -13.13 -12.10
C ASP A 159 -23.66 -11.91 -12.46
N PRO A 160 -24.84 -12.10 -13.06
CA PRO A 160 -25.71 -10.99 -13.50
C PRO A 160 -26.01 -9.96 -12.41
N ILE A 161 -26.14 -10.41 -11.16
CA ILE A 161 -26.43 -9.54 -10.01
C ILE A 161 -25.28 -8.56 -9.67
N ASN A 162 -24.06 -8.90 -10.06
CA ASN A 162 -22.86 -8.10 -9.79
C ASN A 162 -22.44 -7.25 -11.00
N ARG A 163 -23.18 -7.30 -12.11
CA ARG A 163 -22.88 -6.54 -13.32
C ARG A 163 -23.43 -5.11 -13.24
N PRO A 164 -22.67 -4.09 -13.67
CA PRO A 164 -23.22 -2.76 -13.87
C PRO A 164 -24.36 -2.76 -14.90
N LEU A 165 -25.32 -1.88 -14.74
CA LEU A 165 -26.49 -1.77 -15.64
C LEU A 165 -26.11 -1.65 -17.12
N GLU A 166 -25.02 -0.93 -17.41
CA GLU A 166 -24.51 -0.74 -18.78
C GLU A 166 -24.04 -2.05 -19.44
N TYR A 167 -23.70 -3.08 -18.65
CA TYR A 167 -23.08 -4.33 -19.11
C TYR A 167 -23.85 -5.59 -18.70
N LEU A 168 -25.16 -5.48 -18.46
CA LEU A 168 -26.01 -6.59 -18.04
C LEU A 168 -25.94 -7.82 -18.97
N TYR A 169 -25.82 -7.56 -20.28
CA TYR A 169 -25.77 -8.61 -21.31
C TYR A 169 -24.37 -9.17 -21.55
N SER A 170 -23.34 -8.58 -20.95
CA SER A 170 -21.96 -9.06 -21.05
C SER A 170 -21.69 -10.07 -19.94
N SER A 171 -21.09 -11.21 -20.26
CA SER A 171 -20.82 -12.27 -19.27
C SER A 171 -19.36 -12.32 -18.83
N TRP A 172 -18.43 -11.88 -19.69
CA TRP A 172 -16.99 -12.00 -19.48
C TRP A 172 -16.34 -10.63 -19.39
N PHE A 173 -15.47 -10.46 -18.40
CA PHE A 173 -14.84 -9.18 -18.07
C PHE A 173 -13.34 -9.33 -17.85
N HIS A 174 -12.58 -8.26 -18.06
CA HIS A 174 -11.16 -8.22 -17.75
C HIS A 174 -10.92 -8.45 -16.25
N PRO A 175 -10.05 -9.42 -15.85
CA PRO A 175 -9.73 -9.69 -14.46
C PRO A 175 -8.72 -8.66 -13.91
N THR A 176 -9.16 -7.43 -13.64
CA THR A 176 -8.26 -6.36 -13.16
C THR A 176 -7.64 -6.69 -11.82
N PHE A 177 -8.30 -7.50 -10.97
CA PHE A 177 -7.72 -8.03 -9.75
C PHE A 177 -6.44 -8.84 -10.01
N LEU A 178 -6.45 -9.68 -11.07
CA LEU A 178 -5.30 -10.51 -11.45
C LEU A 178 -4.17 -9.65 -12.00
N TYR A 179 -4.49 -8.67 -12.84
CA TYR A 179 -3.48 -7.74 -13.38
C TYR A 179 -2.80 -6.96 -12.26
N GLU A 180 -3.58 -6.46 -11.29
CA GLU A 180 -3.05 -5.75 -10.13
C GLU A 180 -2.28 -6.68 -9.20
N SER A 181 -2.75 -7.91 -8.98
CA SER A 181 -2.05 -8.92 -8.18
C SER A 181 -0.68 -9.26 -8.77
N ILE A 182 -0.62 -9.54 -10.08
CA ILE A 182 0.65 -9.81 -10.77
C ILE A 182 1.58 -8.59 -10.72
N GLY A 183 1.06 -7.40 -10.98
CA GLY A 183 1.84 -6.16 -10.89
C GLY A 183 2.42 -5.94 -9.48
N CYS A 184 1.63 -6.13 -8.42
CA CYS A 184 2.09 -6.04 -7.04
C CYS A 184 3.11 -7.14 -6.68
N LEU A 185 2.96 -8.35 -7.24
CA LEU A 185 3.95 -9.43 -7.07
C LEU A 185 5.29 -9.05 -7.71
N ILE A 186 5.28 -8.50 -8.91
CA ILE A 186 6.50 -8.01 -9.58
C ILE A 186 7.14 -6.90 -8.75
N ILE A 187 6.36 -5.94 -8.25
CA ILE A 187 6.85 -4.89 -7.36
C ILE A 187 7.49 -5.51 -6.11
N PHE A 188 6.83 -6.45 -5.45
CA PHE A 188 7.37 -7.17 -4.30
C PHE A 188 8.72 -7.82 -4.61
N LEU A 189 8.84 -8.54 -5.74
CA LEU A 189 10.08 -9.20 -6.16
C LEU A 189 11.22 -8.19 -6.43
N ILE A 190 10.90 -7.04 -7.03
CA ILE A 190 11.86 -5.95 -7.23
C ILE A 190 12.35 -5.40 -5.89
N LEU A 191 11.42 -5.08 -4.97
CA LEU A 191 11.77 -4.47 -3.69
C LEU A 191 12.59 -5.42 -2.81
N ILE A 192 12.22 -6.71 -2.72
CA ILE A 192 12.99 -7.68 -1.94
C ILE A 192 14.37 -7.91 -2.55
N SER A 193 14.48 -7.94 -3.88
CA SER A 193 15.76 -8.02 -4.58
C SER A 193 16.65 -6.82 -4.31
N CYS A 194 16.10 -5.59 -4.27
CA CYS A 194 16.82 -4.39 -3.88
C CYS A 194 17.40 -4.51 -2.46
N HIS A 195 16.61 -4.98 -1.49
CA HIS A 195 17.09 -5.21 -0.12
C HIS A 195 18.28 -6.19 -0.11
N TRP A 196 18.19 -7.32 -0.83
CA TRP A 196 19.28 -8.28 -0.91
C TRP A 196 20.55 -7.72 -1.54
N ILE A 197 20.42 -6.97 -2.64
CA ILE A 197 21.55 -6.33 -3.33
C ILE A 197 22.22 -5.31 -2.40
N PHE A 198 21.46 -4.48 -1.69
CA PHE A 198 22.01 -3.46 -0.81
C PHE A 198 22.67 -4.07 0.44
N LEU A 199 22.08 -5.11 1.01
CA LEU A 199 22.68 -5.86 2.11
C LEU A 199 24.01 -6.52 1.68
N LYS A 200 24.03 -7.19 0.53
CA LYS A 200 25.25 -7.85 0.00
C LYS A 200 26.36 -6.84 -0.29
N LYS A 201 26.01 -5.69 -0.84
CA LYS A 201 26.98 -4.61 -1.16
C LYS A 201 27.33 -3.74 0.05
N LYS A 202 26.79 -4.00 1.23
CA LYS A 202 26.92 -3.16 2.45
C LYS A 202 26.53 -1.70 2.22
N LYS A 203 25.60 -1.45 1.30
CA LYS A 203 25.08 -0.11 0.93
C LYS A 203 23.67 0.12 1.51
N ASN A 204 23.33 -0.51 2.62
CA ASN A 204 22.04 -0.46 3.31
C ASN A 204 21.90 0.80 4.20
N GLY A 205 22.05 1.97 3.61
CA GLY A 205 21.94 3.25 4.28
C GLY A 205 20.69 4.03 3.88
N PHE A 206 20.65 5.29 4.27
CA PHE A 206 19.52 6.19 4.01
C PHE A 206 19.09 6.22 2.53
N LYS A 207 20.05 6.41 1.60
CA LYS A 207 19.77 6.44 0.14
C LYS A 207 19.06 5.19 -0.36
N SER A 208 19.52 4.02 0.08
CA SER A 208 18.94 2.74 -0.32
C SER A 208 17.51 2.61 0.17
N ASN A 209 17.25 3.04 1.41
CA ASN A 209 15.90 2.99 1.99
C ASN A 209 14.95 3.97 1.28
N VAL A 210 15.43 5.19 1.00
CA VAL A 210 14.67 6.17 0.19
C VAL A 210 14.37 5.60 -1.19
N LEU A 211 15.37 5.01 -1.86
CA LEU A 211 15.18 4.42 -3.19
C LEU A 211 14.13 3.29 -3.17
N ILE A 212 14.15 2.41 -2.17
CA ILE A 212 13.17 1.32 -2.06
C ILE A 212 11.74 1.86 -1.91
N VAL A 213 11.55 2.85 -1.02
CA VAL A 213 10.24 3.49 -0.84
C VAL A 213 9.81 4.21 -2.12
N SER A 214 10.72 4.91 -2.78
CA SER A 214 10.44 5.62 -4.04
C SER A 214 10.08 4.66 -5.17
N LEU A 215 10.79 3.54 -5.29
CA LEU A 215 10.46 2.49 -6.27
C LEU A 215 9.06 1.94 -6.05
N TYR A 216 8.68 1.65 -4.80
CA TYR A 216 7.32 1.22 -4.49
C TYR A 216 6.29 2.26 -4.94
N LEU A 217 6.45 3.52 -4.55
CA LEU A 217 5.52 4.60 -4.87
C LEU A 217 5.38 4.80 -6.39
N ILE A 218 6.50 4.83 -7.12
CA ILE A 218 6.50 5.05 -8.57
C ILE A 218 5.88 3.84 -9.28
N LEU A 219 6.36 2.62 -9.00
CA LEU A 219 5.91 1.42 -9.69
C LEU A 219 4.43 1.13 -9.44
N TYR A 220 3.97 1.29 -8.19
CA TYR A 220 2.56 1.11 -7.89
C TYR A 220 1.69 2.21 -8.52
N SER A 221 2.16 3.46 -8.54
CA SER A 221 1.44 4.55 -9.22
C SER A 221 1.35 4.31 -10.73
N VAL A 222 2.40 3.81 -11.38
CA VAL A 222 2.37 3.44 -12.81
C VAL A 222 1.38 2.31 -13.04
N LEU A 223 1.43 1.26 -12.22
CA LEU A 223 0.47 0.13 -12.29
C LEU A 223 -0.97 0.63 -12.13
N ARG A 224 -1.22 1.45 -11.12
CA ARG A 224 -2.56 1.97 -10.83
C ARG A 224 -3.06 2.89 -11.95
N PHE A 225 -2.22 3.78 -12.46
CA PHE A 225 -2.53 4.63 -13.60
C PHE A 225 -2.94 3.80 -14.83
N SER A 226 -2.18 2.75 -15.14
CA SER A 226 -2.43 1.89 -16.30
C SER A 226 -3.74 1.09 -16.16
N LEU A 227 -4.02 0.58 -14.96
CA LEU A 227 -5.24 -0.19 -14.69
C LEU A 227 -6.52 0.63 -14.84
N GLU A 228 -6.47 1.93 -14.58
CA GLU A 228 -7.65 2.81 -14.68
C GLU A 228 -8.23 2.90 -16.10
N PHE A 229 -7.46 2.61 -17.14
CA PHE A 229 -7.97 2.55 -18.51
C PHE A 229 -8.89 1.34 -18.77
N VAL A 230 -8.75 0.30 -17.96
CA VAL A 230 -9.51 -0.95 -18.11
C VAL A 230 -10.67 -1.02 -17.11
N ARG A 231 -10.56 -0.39 -15.94
CA ARG A 231 -11.54 -0.43 -14.86
C ARG A 231 -12.83 0.29 -15.21
N ILE A 232 -13.96 -0.24 -14.72
CA ILE A 232 -15.31 0.30 -14.93
C ILE A 232 -16.02 0.73 -13.64
N ASP A 233 -15.42 0.45 -12.46
CA ASP A 233 -15.95 0.93 -11.19
C ASP A 233 -16.03 2.46 -11.16
N PHE A 234 -17.01 2.98 -10.42
CA PHE A 234 -17.18 4.43 -10.32
C PHE A 234 -15.93 5.09 -9.70
N ALA A 235 -15.44 6.13 -10.36
CA ALA A 235 -14.43 7.02 -9.83
C ALA A 235 -14.74 8.46 -10.33
N PRO A 236 -14.63 9.47 -9.45
CA PRO A 236 -14.77 10.86 -9.88
C PRO A 236 -13.79 11.19 -11.01
N THR A 237 -14.20 12.06 -11.91
CA THR A 237 -13.37 12.50 -13.04
C THR A 237 -13.14 14.01 -12.98
N PHE A 238 -11.96 14.44 -13.40
CA PHE A 238 -11.61 15.84 -13.56
C PHE A 238 -10.84 16.01 -14.88
N LEU A 239 -11.30 16.91 -15.75
CA LEU A 239 -10.75 17.14 -17.10
C LEU A 239 -10.61 15.85 -17.92
N GLY A 240 -11.57 14.92 -17.83
CA GLY A 240 -11.56 13.65 -18.55
C GLY A 240 -10.65 12.56 -17.92
N TRP A 241 -9.89 12.87 -16.89
CA TRP A 241 -9.06 11.91 -16.16
C TRP A 241 -9.77 11.40 -14.90
N ARG A 242 -9.67 10.10 -14.62
CA ARG A 242 -10.17 9.52 -13.37
C ARG A 242 -9.29 9.95 -12.20
N TRP A 243 -9.91 10.23 -11.06
CA TRP A 243 -9.20 10.70 -9.87
C TRP A 243 -7.97 9.85 -9.48
N PRO A 244 -8.01 8.49 -9.50
CA PRO A 244 -6.83 7.69 -9.23
C PRO A 244 -5.69 7.89 -10.23
N GLN A 245 -5.97 8.27 -11.50
CA GLN A 245 -4.92 8.60 -12.47
C GLN A 245 -4.20 9.89 -12.10
N ILE A 246 -4.97 10.92 -11.73
CA ILE A 246 -4.41 12.21 -11.30
C ILE A 246 -3.55 12.02 -10.05
N MET A 247 -4.03 11.29 -9.05
CA MET A 247 -3.28 11.02 -7.83
C MET A 247 -2.02 10.20 -8.08
N SER A 248 -2.06 9.26 -9.03
CA SER A 248 -0.88 8.49 -9.43
C SER A 248 0.20 9.37 -10.04
N LEU A 249 -0.17 10.28 -10.95
CA LEU A 249 0.78 11.24 -11.55
C LEU A 249 1.37 12.18 -10.50
N LEU A 250 0.54 12.71 -9.60
CA LEU A 250 1.01 13.59 -8.51
C LEU A 250 2.01 12.86 -7.61
N LEU A 251 1.74 11.61 -7.21
CA LEU A 251 2.65 10.81 -6.40
C LEU A 251 3.98 10.56 -7.11
N ILE A 252 3.97 10.27 -8.41
CA ILE A 252 5.19 10.12 -9.21
C ILE A 252 6.00 11.42 -9.18
N LEU A 253 5.37 12.56 -9.49
CA LEU A 253 6.05 13.86 -9.53
C LEU A 253 6.64 14.24 -8.17
N ILE A 254 5.87 14.10 -7.09
CA ILE A 254 6.32 14.37 -5.72
C ILE A 254 7.51 13.45 -5.36
N THR A 255 7.44 12.17 -5.70
CA THR A 255 8.49 11.21 -5.41
C THR A 255 9.77 11.53 -6.16
N ILE A 256 9.69 11.88 -7.44
CA ILE A 256 10.84 12.29 -8.27
C ILE A 256 11.45 13.58 -7.69
N TRP A 257 10.63 14.59 -7.43
CA TRP A 257 11.10 15.85 -6.84
C TRP A 257 11.83 15.63 -5.52
N PHE A 258 11.29 14.79 -4.65
CA PHE A 258 11.91 14.46 -3.35
C PHE A 258 13.28 13.80 -3.52
N ASN A 259 13.41 12.85 -4.46
CA ASN A 259 14.70 12.20 -4.75
C ASN A 259 15.74 13.19 -5.30
N ILE A 260 15.34 14.09 -6.21
CA ILE A 260 16.23 15.15 -6.74
C ILE A 260 16.71 16.04 -5.60
N LYS A 261 15.80 16.46 -4.69
CA LYS A 261 16.15 17.31 -3.53
C LYS A 261 17.17 16.63 -2.62
N ILE A 262 16.98 15.35 -2.29
CA ILE A 262 17.93 14.59 -1.46
C ILE A 262 19.30 14.52 -2.14
N HIS A 263 19.33 14.19 -3.44
CA HIS A 263 20.57 14.09 -4.18
C HIS A 263 21.33 15.41 -4.20
N PHE A 264 20.63 16.53 -4.41
CA PHE A 264 21.22 17.87 -4.41
C PHE A 264 21.78 18.28 -3.05
N GLN A 265 21.02 18.03 -1.97
CA GLN A 265 21.48 18.34 -0.60
C GLN A 265 22.75 17.59 -0.21
N GLU A 266 22.89 16.34 -0.62
CA GLU A 266 24.09 15.56 -0.35
C GLU A 266 25.30 16.04 -1.16
N LYS A 267 25.07 16.43 -2.42
CA LYS A 267 26.14 17.02 -3.24
C LYS A 267 26.68 18.30 -2.61
N LEU A 268 25.82 19.15 -2.07
CA LEU A 268 26.23 20.37 -1.35
C LEU A 268 27.02 20.03 -0.08
N LYS A 269 26.59 19.03 0.71
CA LYS A 269 27.34 18.59 1.90
C LYS A 269 28.74 18.09 1.55
N TYR A 270 28.87 17.35 0.45
CA TYR A 270 30.16 16.85 -0.02
C TYR A 270 31.09 17.99 -0.46
N ILE A 271 30.60 18.99 -1.20
CA ILE A 271 31.37 20.16 -1.65
C ILE A 271 31.83 20.97 -0.44
N ASN A 272 30.94 21.27 0.52
CA ASN A 272 31.27 22.02 1.71
C ASN A 272 32.33 21.30 2.54
N LYS A 273 32.24 19.98 2.74
CA LYS A 273 33.24 19.21 3.49
C LYS A 273 34.63 19.32 2.86
N ASN A 274 34.73 19.19 1.54
CA ASN A 274 36.02 19.30 0.84
C ASN A 274 36.63 20.73 0.84
N ASN A 275 35.77 21.77 1.03
CA ASN A 275 36.23 23.15 1.14
C ASN A 275 36.79 23.51 2.54
N TYR A 276 36.40 22.77 3.59
CA TYR A 276 36.91 22.95 4.95
C TYR A 276 38.15 22.08 5.24
N GLU A 277 38.47 21.11 4.39
CA GLU A 277 39.68 20.26 4.52
C GLU A 277 40.86 20.80 3.69
N LYS A 278 40.67 21.89 2.95
CA LYS A 278 41.71 22.69 2.28
C LYS A 278 42.01 23.95 3.08
#